data_98d76c112e6a8d984012757d35f6519c
#
_entry.id   98d76c112e6a8d984012757d35f6519c
#
_cell.length_a   1.000
_cell.length_b   1.000
_cell.length_c   1.000
_cell.angle_alpha   90.00
_cell.angle_beta   90.00
_cell.angle_gamma   90.00
#
_symmetry.space_group_name_H-M   'P 1'
#
loop_
_entity.id
_entity.type
_entity.pdbx_description
1 polymer ?
#
loop_
_entity_poly.entity_id
_entity_poly.type
_entity_poly.pdbx_seq_one_letter_code
_entity_poly.pdbx_strand_id
1 'polypeptide(L)'
;MSKLIIAIVHRDDSRRVVNAFQASGLRVTELGSQGGFLRARNVTLMLGLEDEQVAKAMGILEANCRTRTEQVPVDVTGGLDAPWLPAEVTHGGATIFVLPIDQIRRI
;
A
#
# COMPACT_ATOMS: atom_id res chain seq x y z
N MET A 1 -3.81 -7.31 23.52
CA MET A 1 -4.01 -8.32 22.48
C MET A 1 -3.31 -7.88 21.22
N SER A 2 -2.85 -8.83 20.44
CA SER A 2 -2.08 -8.54 19.26
C SER A 2 -2.97 -8.50 18.02
N LYS A 3 -2.58 -7.67 17.07
CA LYS A 3 -3.24 -7.54 15.77
C LYS A 3 -2.25 -7.73 14.65
N LEU A 4 -2.72 -8.28 13.56
CA LEU A 4 -1.98 -8.38 12.32
C LEU A 4 -2.54 -7.34 11.36
N ILE A 5 -1.67 -6.48 10.85
CA ILE A 5 -2.02 -5.56 9.78
C ILE A 5 -1.40 -6.08 8.50
N ILE A 6 -2.23 -6.25 7.48
CA ILE A 6 -1.78 -6.52 6.12
C ILE A 6 -2.17 -5.30 5.30
N ALA A 7 -1.19 -4.60 4.78
CA ALA A 7 -1.40 -3.38 4.01
C ALA A 7 -0.87 -3.56 2.60
N ILE A 8 -1.75 -3.38 1.62
CA ILE A 8 -1.38 -3.40 0.21
C ILE A 8 -1.27 -1.95 -0.23
N VAL A 9 -0.05 -1.53 -0.53
CA VAL A 9 0.27 -0.14 -0.87
C VAL A 9 0.83 -0.06 -2.27
N HIS A 10 0.75 1.12 -2.87
CA HIS A 10 1.38 1.35 -4.17
C HIS A 10 2.90 1.35 -4.01
N ARG A 11 3.59 0.79 -5.01
CA ARG A 11 5.05 0.68 -4.99
C ARG A 11 5.74 2.02 -4.74
N ASP A 12 5.21 3.09 -5.32
CA ASP A 12 5.80 4.43 -5.17
C ASP A 12 5.72 4.94 -3.74
N ASP A 13 4.78 4.44 -2.95
CA ASP A 13 4.59 4.84 -1.56
C ASP A 13 5.30 3.91 -0.58
N SER A 14 5.67 2.69 -0.99
CA SER A 14 6.12 1.65 -0.08
C SER A 14 7.36 2.02 0.71
N ARG A 15 8.36 2.61 0.06
CA ARG A 15 9.61 2.97 0.76
C ARG A 15 9.35 4.02 1.84
N ARG A 16 8.53 5.02 1.52
CA ARG A 16 8.18 6.08 2.48
C ARG A 16 7.44 5.51 3.68
N VAL A 17 6.50 4.60 3.41
CA VAL A 17 5.73 3.92 4.45
C VAL A 17 6.65 3.07 5.34
N VAL A 18 7.50 2.26 4.74
CA VAL A 18 8.45 1.41 5.49
C VAL A 18 9.37 2.25 6.35
N ASN A 19 9.92 3.32 5.79
CA ASN A 19 10.79 4.22 6.55
C ASN A 19 10.06 4.87 7.71
N ALA A 20 8.82 5.27 7.51
CA ALA A 20 8.01 5.87 8.58
C ALA A 20 7.70 4.87 9.71
N PHE A 21 7.41 3.62 9.37
CA PHE A 21 7.22 2.57 10.35
C PHE A 21 8.50 2.33 11.17
N GLN A 22 9.63 2.21 10.49
CA GLN A 22 10.91 1.99 11.15
C GLN A 22 11.30 3.16 12.06
N ALA A 23 11.08 4.39 11.60
CA ALA A 23 11.33 5.58 12.41
C ALA A 23 10.45 5.63 13.65
N SER A 24 9.29 5.02 13.61
CA SER A 24 8.35 4.93 14.73
C SER A 24 8.58 3.71 15.61
N GLY A 25 9.61 2.93 15.34
CA GLY A 25 9.91 1.73 16.11
C GLY A 25 9.04 0.53 15.82
N LEU A 26 8.29 0.56 14.73
CA LEU A 26 7.43 -0.54 14.33
C LEU A 26 8.14 -1.44 13.32
N ARG A 27 8.08 -2.74 13.56
CA ARG A 27 8.64 -3.70 12.62
C ARG A 27 7.66 -3.98 11.50
N VAL A 28 8.15 -3.90 10.27
CA VAL A 28 7.36 -4.17 9.08
C VAL A 28 8.07 -5.20 8.23
N THR A 29 7.32 -6.17 7.72
CA THR A 29 7.81 -7.16 6.78
C THR A 29 7.21 -6.88 5.42
N GLU A 30 8.04 -6.75 4.41
CA GLU A 30 7.60 -6.60 3.04
C GLU A 30 7.54 -7.98 2.41
N LEU A 31 6.37 -8.34 1.88
CA LEU A 31 6.19 -9.63 1.23
C LEU A 31 6.49 -9.50 -0.25
N GLY A 32 7.32 -10.41 -0.74
CA GLY A 32 7.56 -10.52 -2.17
C GLY A 32 6.29 -10.90 -2.89
N SER A 33 6.06 -10.28 -4.03
CA SER A 33 4.82 -10.47 -4.75
C SER A 33 5.06 -11.07 -6.13
N GLN A 34 4.48 -12.25 -6.34
CA GLN A 34 4.37 -12.79 -7.68
C GLN A 34 2.98 -13.36 -7.84
N GLY A 35 2.20 -12.76 -8.71
CA GLY A 35 0.88 -13.27 -9.10
C GLY A 35 -0.26 -12.89 -8.16
N GLY A 36 -1.47 -13.17 -8.57
CA GLY A 36 -2.67 -13.00 -7.75
C GLY A 36 -3.03 -11.54 -7.46
N PHE A 37 -3.17 -11.22 -6.21
CA PHE A 37 -3.56 -9.90 -5.73
C PHE A 37 -2.56 -8.81 -6.03
N LEU A 38 -1.32 -9.18 -6.30
CA LEU A 38 -0.24 -8.22 -6.36
C LEU A 38 0.07 -7.92 -7.81
N ARG A 39 -0.60 -6.94 -8.32
CA ARG A 39 -0.21 -6.34 -9.57
C ARG A 39 1.21 -5.78 -9.42
N ALA A 40 1.93 -5.67 -10.53
CA ALA A 40 3.33 -5.26 -10.54
C ALA A 40 3.61 -3.93 -9.84
N ARG A 41 2.58 -3.16 -9.50
CA ARG A 41 2.71 -1.83 -8.88
C ARG A 41 2.33 -1.79 -7.41
N ASN A 42 1.99 -2.93 -6.82
CA ASN A 42 1.61 -2.98 -5.41
C ASN A 42 2.61 -3.79 -4.60
N VAL A 43 2.73 -3.41 -3.35
CA VAL A 43 3.59 -4.07 -2.38
C VAL A 43 2.74 -4.42 -1.17
N THR A 44 2.92 -5.61 -0.64
CA THR A 44 2.23 -6.04 0.57
C THR A 44 3.16 -5.93 1.77
N LEU A 45 2.68 -5.25 2.79
CA LEU A 45 3.38 -5.06 4.06
C LEU A 45 2.65 -5.80 5.17
N MET A 46 3.39 -6.40 6.07
CA MET A 46 2.84 -7.11 7.21
C MET A 46 3.41 -6.57 8.51
N LEU A 47 2.54 -6.31 9.50
CA LEU A 47 2.95 -5.85 10.82
C LEU A 47 2.18 -6.63 11.89
N GLY A 48 2.91 -7.17 12.86
CA GLY A 48 2.31 -7.70 14.08
C GLY A 48 2.44 -6.64 15.17
N LEU A 49 1.31 -6.20 15.72
CA LEU A 49 1.27 -5.06 16.64
C LEU A 49 0.42 -5.38 17.85
N GLU A 50 0.69 -4.68 18.95
CA GLU A 50 -0.27 -4.63 20.05
C GLU A 50 -1.42 -3.68 19.71
N ASP A 51 -2.56 -3.86 20.36
CA ASP A 51 -3.75 -3.04 20.10
C ASP A 51 -3.45 -1.54 20.15
N GLU A 52 -2.62 -1.13 21.11
CA GLU A 52 -2.28 0.28 21.32
C GLU A 52 -1.50 0.89 20.16
N GLN A 53 -0.86 0.06 19.35
CA GLN A 53 -0.04 0.51 18.23
C GLN A 53 -0.81 0.62 16.92
N VAL A 54 -2.01 0.07 16.87
CA VAL A 54 -2.80 0.02 15.63
C VAL A 54 -3.14 1.42 15.13
N ALA A 55 -3.58 2.31 16.01
CA ALA A 55 -3.93 3.67 15.62
C ALA A 55 -2.72 4.42 15.04
N LYS A 56 -1.55 4.22 15.63
CA LYS A 56 -0.30 4.81 15.14
C LYS A 56 0.05 4.30 13.74
N ALA A 57 -0.06 2.99 13.53
CA ALA A 57 0.20 2.39 12.24
C ALA A 57 -0.78 2.89 11.18
N MET A 58 -2.07 2.98 11.52
CA MET A 58 -3.07 3.51 10.60
C MET A 58 -2.78 4.97 10.22
N GLY A 59 -2.38 5.78 11.18
CA GLY A 59 -2.00 7.17 10.91
C GLY A 59 -0.82 7.30 9.96
N ILE A 60 0.16 6.42 10.09
CA ILE A 60 1.32 6.39 9.19
C ILE A 60 0.88 6.02 7.76
N LEU A 61 0.02 5.02 7.64
CA LEU A 61 -0.49 4.62 6.33
C LEU A 61 -1.29 5.74 5.68
N GLU A 62 -2.19 6.36 6.43
CA GLU A 62 -3.00 7.48 5.92
C GLU A 62 -2.15 8.67 5.48
N ALA A 63 -1.10 8.97 6.21
CA ALA A 63 -0.22 10.08 5.89
C ALA A 63 0.63 9.85 4.65
N ASN A 64 0.93 8.60 4.32
CA ASN A 64 1.89 8.25 3.27
C ASN A 64 1.29 7.57 2.05
N CYS A 65 0.02 7.16 2.09
CA CYS A 65 -0.64 6.40 1.04
C CYS A 65 -1.90 7.12 0.56
N ARG A 66 -1.73 8.25 -0.09
CA ARG A 66 -2.87 8.98 -0.60
C ARG A 66 -3.25 8.52 -1.99
N THR A 67 -4.55 8.36 -2.20
CA THR A 67 -5.09 8.16 -3.53
C THR A 67 -4.86 9.41 -4.36
N ARG A 68 -4.32 9.23 -5.56
CA ARG A 68 -4.01 10.31 -6.47
C ARG A 68 -4.67 10.03 -7.81
N THR A 69 -5.16 11.08 -8.44
CA THR A 69 -5.72 11.01 -9.78
C THR A 69 -4.87 11.87 -10.70
N GLU A 70 -4.39 11.27 -11.77
CA GLU A 70 -3.62 11.97 -12.80
C GLU A 70 -4.35 11.91 -14.12
N GLN A 71 -4.26 13.01 -14.87
CA GLN A 71 -4.72 13.03 -16.23
C GLN A 71 -3.57 12.65 -17.14
N VAL A 72 -3.77 11.58 -17.91
CA VAL A 72 -2.77 11.14 -18.88
C VAL A 72 -3.41 11.19 -20.27
N PRO A 73 -2.65 11.62 -21.30
CA PRO A 73 -3.18 11.59 -22.66
C PRO A 73 -3.34 10.15 -23.13
N VAL A 74 -4.50 9.85 -23.70
CA VAL A 74 -4.82 8.52 -24.22
C VAL A 74 -5.19 8.65 -25.70
N ASP A 75 -4.58 7.82 -26.52
CA ASP A 75 -4.94 7.70 -27.92
C ASP A 75 -6.20 6.84 -28.03
N VAL A 76 -7.30 7.47 -28.40
CA VAL A 76 -8.62 6.82 -28.43
C VAL A 76 -8.86 6.07 -29.73
N THR A 77 -8.17 6.42 -30.81
CA THR A 77 -8.46 5.87 -32.14
C THR A 77 -7.32 5.02 -32.71
N GLY A 78 -6.14 5.02 -32.07
CA GLY A 78 -5.02 4.19 -32.48
C GLY A 78 -4.32 4.62 -33.78
N GLY A 79 -4.59 5.80 -34.29
CA GLY A 79 -4.00 6.31 -35.51
C GLY A 79 -3.06 7.50 -35.26
N LEU A 80 -2.17 7.78 -36.24
CA LEU A 80 -1.24 8.89 -36.14
C LEU A 80 -1.91 10.26 -36.05
N ASP A 81 -3.12 10.36 -36.60
CA ASP A 81 -3.92 11.59 -36.59
C ASP A 81 -5.00 11.59 -35.51
N ALA A 82 -4.92 10.62 -34.58
CA ALA A 82 -5.92 10.50 -33.54
C ALA A 82 -5.78 11.63 -32.52
N PRO A 83 -6.90 12.24 -32.09
CA PRO A 83 -6.82 13.19 -30.98
C PRO A 83 -6.47 12.47 -29.69
N TRP A 84 -5.53 13.01 -28.95
CA TRP A 84 -5.21 12.56 -27.61
C TRP A 84 -6.22 13.15 -26.64
N LEU A 85 -6.98 12.28 -25.97
CA LEU A 85 -7.90 12.71 -24.94
C LEU A 85 -7.28 12.42 -23.58
N PRO A 86 -7.46 13.34 -22.60
CA PRO A 86 -7.00 13.07 -21.27
C PRO A 86 -7.87 11.97 -20.63
N ALA A 87 -7.24 11.00 -20.01
CA ALA A 87 -7.93 10.01 -19.20
C ALA A 87 -7.47 10.17 -17.75
N GLU A 88 -8.39 9.98 -16.82
CA GLU A 88 -8.07 10.00 -15.41
C GLU A 88 -7.55 8.63 -15.00
N VAL A 89 -6.38 8.62 -14.37
CA VAL A 89 -5.79 7.42 -13.78
C VAL A 89 -5.69 7.65 -12.29
N THR A 90 -6.37 6.81 -11.53
CA THR A 90 -6.31 6.85 -10.07
C THR A 90 -5.27 5.84 -9.58
N HIS A 91 -4.34 6.30 -8.76
CA HIS A 91 -3.31 5.46 -8.18
C HIS A 91 -3.00 5.90 -6.76
N GLY A 92 -2.28 5.06 -6.03
CA GLY A 92 -1.97 5.28 -4.63
C GLY A 92 -3.05 4.72 -3.72
N GLY A 93 -3.12 5.24 -2.50
CA GLY A 93 -4.00 4.71 -1.48
C GLY A 93 -3.46 3.42 -0.86
N ALA A 94 -4.26 2.77 -0.05
CA ALA A 94 -3.89 1.50 0.57
C ALA A 94 -5.14 0.68 0.86
N THR A 95 -5.01 -0.64 0.74
CA THR A 95 -6.00 -1.58 1.23
C THR A 95 -5.45 -2.21 2.49
N ILE A 96 -6.16 -2.11 3.59
CA ILE A 96 -5.66 -2.50 4.90
C ILE A 96 -6.59 -3.50 5.53
N PHE A 97 -6.03 -4.64 5.95
CA PHE A 97 -6.73 -5.66 6.70
C PHE A 97 -6.17 -5.66 8.12
N VAL A 98 -7.05 -5.60 9.09
CA VAL A 98 -6.67 -5.70 10.51
C VAL A 98 -7.33 -6.95 11.07
N LEU A 99 -6.52 -7.89 11.53
CA LEU A 99 -6.98 -9.18 12.01
C LEU A 99 -6.47 -9.44 13.44
N PRO A 100 -7.27 -10.11 14.27
CA PRO A 100 -6.76 -10.53 15.57
C PRO A 100 -5.71 -11.63 15.38
N ILE A 101 -4.70 -11.63 16.25
CA ILE A 101 -3.72 -12.70 16.31
C ILE A 101 -3.99 -13.50 17.57
N ASP A 102 -4.26 -14.78 17.41
CA ASP A 102 -4.50 -15.67 18.55
C ASP A 102 -3.21 -16.03 19.25
N GLN A 103 -2.14 -16.23 18.50
CA GLN A 103 -0.88 -16.68 19.05
C GLN A 103 0.29 -16.26 18.16
N ILE A 104 1.37 -15.79 18.80
CA ILE A 104 2.66 -15.55 18.14
C ILE A 104 3.67 -16.48 18.82
N ARG A 105 4.37 -17.26 18.03
CA ARG A 105 5.41 -18.15 18.51
C ARG A 105 6.71 -17.89 17.77
N ARG A 106 7.77 -17.76 18.53
CA ARG A 106 9.14 -17.71 17.99
C ARG A 106 9.85 -18.99 18.38
N ILE A 107 10.48 -19.57 17.42
CA ILE A 107 11.21 -20.82 17.62
C ILE A 107 12.70 -20.53 17.57
#